data_c6d5aa64f16dfd1a766503d1afa747f4
#
_entry.id   c6d5aa64f16dfd1a766503d1afa747f4
#
_cell.length_a   1.000
_cell.length_b   1.000
_cell.length_c   1.000
_cell.angle_alpha   90.00
_cell.angle_beta   90.00
_cell.angle_gamma   90.00
#
_symmetry.space_group_name_H-M   'P 1'
#
loop_
_entity.id
_entity.type
_entity.pdbx_description
1 polymer ?
#
loop_
_entity_poly.entity_id
_entity_poly.type
_entity_poly.pdbx_seq_one_letter_code
_entity_poly.pdbx_strand_id
1 'polypeptide(L)'
;MQEAILNKKDGRIELSKSFDFMCSQLANGRYKLKIERYSEKRTMPQNALMWMWFACIERETGTDKQDVHDYYCSMFLKRESVVNGKGVTVIGGTSKLNTLQMTDFMNKVKADAATEFGITLPLPEDMYYSEFINEYKYR
;
A
#
# COMPACT_ATOMS: atom_id res chain seq x y z
N MET A 1 -22.07 -10.52 -9.10
CA MET A 1 -21.84 -11.42 -7.94
C MET A 1 -22.39 -10.76 -6.69
N GLN A 2 -23.17 -11.48 -5.90
CA GLN A 2 -23.68 -10.96 -4.63
C GLN A 2 -22.75 -11.36 -3.50
N GLU A 3 -22.50 -10.42 -2.60
CA GLU A 3 -21.65 -10.66 -1.43
C GLU A 3 -22.33 -10.08 -0.19
N ALA A 4 -22.10 -10.72 0.94
CA ALA A 4 -22.53 -10.24 2.24
C ALA A 4 -21.49 -10.62 3.28
N ILE A 5 -21.42 -9.84 4.35
CA ILE A 5 -20.53 -10.12 5.46
C ILE A 5 -21.32 -10.86 6.53
N LEU A 6 -20.78 -12.01 6.94
CA LEU A 6 -21.34 -12.83 8.02
C LEU A 6 -20.48 -12.61 9.26
N ASN A 7 -21.12 -12.21 10.35
CA ASN A 7 -20.45 -12.06 11.63
C ASN A 7 -21.02 -13.11 12.59
N LYS A 8 -20.14 -13.96 13.13
CA LYS A 8 -20.52 -14.97 14.14
C LYS A 8 -19.85 -14.60 15.46
N LYS A 9 -20.64 -14.37 16.48
CA LYS A 9 -20.16 -14.06 17.83
C LYS A 9 -21.05 -14.74 18.87
N ASP A 10 -20.44 -15.52 19.76
CA ASP A 10 -21.13 -16.21 20.86
C ASP A 10 -22.36 -17.01 20.39
N GLY A 11 -22.23 -17.73 19.28
CA GLY A 11 -23.31 -18.54 18.70
C GLY A 11 -24.34 -17.75 17.92
N ARG A 12 -24.25 -16.43 17.87
CA ARG A 12 -25.13 -15.59 17.07
C ARG A 12 -24.53 -15.35 15.68
N ILE A 13 -25.40 -15.39 14.69
CA ILE A 13 -25.02 -15.16 13.30
C ILE A 13 -25.75 -13.93 12.79
N GLU A 14 -24.98 -12.96 12.29
CA GLU A 14 -25.52 -11.76 11.68
C GLU A 14 -25.02 -11.65 10.24
N LEU A 15 -25.92 -11.36 9.31
CA LEU A 15 -25.59 -11.08 7.93
C LEU A 15 -25.81 -9.61 7.63
N SER A 16 -24.88 -9.01 6.89
CA SER A 16 -25.01 -7.62 6.45
C SER A 16 -26.18 -7.39 5.52
N LYS A 17 -26.66 -8.45 4.86
CA LYS A 17 -27.86 -8.47 4.00
C LYS A 17 -28.69 -9.69 4.32
N SER A 18 -30.02 -9.57 4.22
CA SER A 18 -30.90 -10.72 4.39
C SER A 18 -30.60 -11.79 3.34
N PHE A 19 -30.44 -13.04 3.77
CA PHE A 19 -30.26 -14.17 2.86
C PHE A 19 -31.45 -14.33 1.92
N ASP A 20 -32.68 -14.21 2.44
CA ASP A 20 -33.89 -14.29 1.63
C ASP A 20 -33.96 -13.20 0.58
N PHE A 21 -33.55 -11.98 0.95
CA PHE A 21 -33.49 -10.87 0.01
C PHE A 21 -32.48 -11.14 -1.11
N MET A 22 -31.31 -11.67 -0.76
CA MET A 22 -30.30 -12.02 -1.76
C MET A 22 -30.81 -13.09 -2.72
N CYS A 23 -31.48 -14.11 -2.19
CA CYS A 23 -32.06 -15.18 -3.02
C CYS A 23 -33.20 -14.70 -3.90
N SER A 24 -33.99 -13.71 -3.45
CA SER A 24 -35.09 -13.18 -4.20
C SER A 24 -34.70 -12.53 -5.53
N GLN A 25 -33.47 -12.12 -5.64
CA GLN A 25 -32.92 -11.49 -6.84
C GLN A 25 -32.34 -12.48 -7.85
N LEU A 26 -32.32 -13.77 -7.50
CA LEU A 26 -31.77 -14.81 -8.35
C LEU A 26 -32.88 -15.48 -9.16
N ALA A 27 -32.59 -15.78 -10.43
CA ALA A 27 -33.47 -16.60 -11.26
C ALA A 27 -33.45 -18.05 -10.77
N ASN A 28 -34.45 -18.84 -11.12
CA ASN A 28 -34.43 -20.25 -10.79
C ASN A 28 -33.21 -20.96 -11.35
N GLY A 29 -32.53 -21.73 -10.52
CA GLY A 29 -31.32 -22.41 -10.94
C GLY A 29 -30.52 -22.91 -9.76
N ARG A 30 -29.35 -23.45 -10.07
CA ARG A 30 -28.39 -23.95 -9.07
C ARG A 30 -27.29 -22.95 -8.90
N TYR A 31 -26.97 -22.63 -7.65
CA TYR A 31 -25.97 -21.65 -7.29
C TYR A 31 -24.97 -22.23 -6.31
N LYS A 32 -23.75 -21.75 -6.37
CA LYS A 32 -22.71 -22.11 -5.40
C LYS A 32 -22.62 -21.02 -4.33
N LEU A 33 -22.75 -21.41 -3.09
CA LEU A 33 -22.54 -20.53 -1.93
C LEU A 33 -21.19 -20.85 -1.31
N LYS A 34 -20.37 -19.84 -1.08
CA LYS A 34 -19.04 -19.98 -0.50
C LYS A 34 -18.91 -19.03 0.68
N ILE A 35 -18.38 -19.53 1.78
CA ILE A 35 -18.07 -18.74 2.96
C ILE A 35 -16.56 -18.73 3.16
N GLU A 36 -15.99 -17.55 3.13
CA GLU A 36 -14.55 -17.36 3.34
C GLU A 36 -14.32 -16.49 4.57
N ARG A 37 -13.14 -16.62 5.16
CA ARG A 37 -12.78 -15.73 6.23
C ARG A 37 -12.70 -14.30 5.68
N TYR A 38 -13.38 -13.38 6.36
CA TYR A 38 -13.34 -11.98 5.97
C TYR A 38 -11.96 -11.40 6.29
N SER A 39 -11.34 -10.84 5.28
CA SER A 39 -10.18 -9.96 5.45
C SER A 39 -10.54 -8.64 4.79
N GLU A 40 -10.27 -7.55 5.45
CA GLU A 40 -10.39 -6.25 4.82
C GLU A 40 -9.54 -6.24 3.54
N LYS A 41 -9.99 -5.46 2.54
CA LYS A 41 -9.21 -5.31 1.30
C LYS A 41 -7.75 -5.13 1.66
N ARG A 42 -6.92 -6.02 1.18
CA ARG A 42 -5.48 -5.86 1.36
C ARG A 42 -5.09 -4.50 0.82
N THR A 43 -4.61 -3.65 1.70
CA THR A 43 -3.86 -2.48 1.28
C THR A 43 -2.73 -3.00 0.39
N MET A 44 -2.50 -2.31 -0.72
CA MET A 44 -1.35 -2.61 -1.57
C MET A 44 -0.10 -2.73 -0.71
N PRO A 45 0.77 -3.73 -0.93
CA PRO A 45 2.03 -3.82 -0.18
C PRO A 45 2.78 -2.50 -0.24
N GLN A 46 3.29 -2.07 0.90
CA GLN A 46 4.00 -0.79 0.99
C GLN A 46 5.11 -0.67 -0.06
N ASN A 47 5.83 -1.74 -0.33
CA ASN A 47 6.88 -1.73 -1.34
C ASN A 47 6.36 -1.39 -2.73
N ALA A 48 5.22 -1.96 -3.12
CA ALA A 48 4.62 -1.67 -4.43
C ALA A 48 4.14 -0.22 -4.52
N LEU A 49 3.52 0.29 -3.45
CA LEU A 49 3.09 1.69 -3.40
C LEU A 49 4.28 2.64 -3.48
N MET A 50 5.35 2.35 -2.78
CA MET A 50 6.58 3.14 -2.82
C MET A 50 7.11 3.27 -4.25
N TRP A 51 7.17 2.16 -5.01
CA TRP A 51 7.66 2.21 -6.39
C TRP A 51 6.72 2.98 -7.30
N MET A 52 5.42 2.97 -7.04
CA MET A 52 4.47 3.83 -7.75
C MET A 52 4.70 5.31 -7.44
N TRP A 53 5.01 5.63 -6.20
CA TRP A 53 5.39 6.99 -5.82
C TRP A 53 6.63 7.45 -6.59
N PHE A 54 7.64 6.59 -6.69
CA PHE A 54 8.86 6.92 -7.42
C PHE A 54 8.63 7.04 -8.92
N ALA A 55 7.71 6.24 -9.47
CA ALA A 55 7.30 6.39 -10.88
C ALA A 55 6.61 7.75 -11.10
N CYS A 56 5.80 8.19 -10.16
CA CYS A 56 5.18 9.52 -10.19
C CYS A 56 6.24 10.63 -10.17
N ILE A 57 7.21 10.53 -9.29
CA ILE A 57 8.31 11.49 -9.19
C ILE A 57 9.15 11.49 -10.47
N GLU A 58 9.41 10.32 -11.04
CA GLU A 58 10.10 10.19 -12.34
C GLU A 58 9.36 10.96 -13.43
N ARG A 59 8.04 10.76 -13.50
CA ARG A 59 7.21 11.44 -14.51
C ARG A 59 7.25 12.96 -14.35
N GLU A 60 7.19 13.44 -13.11
CA GLU A 60 7.12 14.87 -12.83
C GLU A 60 8.49 15.56 -12.89
N THR A 61 9.58 14.87 -12.59
CA THR A 61 10.91 15.47 -12.51
C THR A 61 11.85 15.03 -13.62
N GLY A 62 11.54 13.94 -14.33
CA GLY A 62 12.43 13.37 -15.34
C GLY A 62 13.57 12.52 -14.77
N THR A 63 13.65 12.36 -13.45
CA THR A 63 14.67 11.55 -12.80
C THR A 63 14.22 10.10 -12.73
N ASP A 64 15.08 9.16 -13.16
CA ASP A 64 14.78 7.73 -13.13
C ASP A 64 14.34 7.28 -11.73
N LYS A 65 13.33 6.43 -11.66
CA LYS A 65 12.75 5.98 -10.38
C LYS A 65 13.75 5.25 -9.49
N GLN A 66 14.74 4.56 -10.06
CA GLN A 66 15.78 3.92 -9.27
C GLN A 66 16.67 4.98 -8.61
N ASP A 67 16.98 6.04 -9.31
CA ASP A 67 17.75 7.15 -8.74
C ASP A 67 16.96 7.89 -7.67
N VAL A 68 15.66 8.03 -7.85
CA VAL A 68 14.76 8.59 -6.82
C VAL A 68 14.79 7.72 -5.56
N HIS A 69 14.70 6.40 -5.74
CA HIS A 69 14.81 5.44 -4.62
C HIS A 69 16.13 5.62 -3.88
N ASP A 70 17.24 5.65 -4.61
CA ASP A 70 18.57 5.76 -4.02
C ASP A 70 18.77 7.11 -3.32
N TYR A 71 18.21 8.17 -3.89
CA TYR A 71 18.21 9.50 -3.29
C TYR A 71 17.55 9.50 -1.90
N TYR A 72 16.35 8.92 -1.82
CA TYR A 72 15.64 8.86 -0.54
C TYR A 72 16.25 7.89 0.44
N CYS A 73 16.82 6.78 -0.03
CA CYS A 73 17.55 5.88 0.84
C CYS A 73 18.79 6.57 1.44
N SER A 74 19.51 7.34 0.64
CA SER A 74 20.68 8.08 1.13
C SER A 74 20.29 9.17 2.13
N MET A 75 19.09 9.74 1.99
CA MET A 75 18.61 10.80 2.86
C MET A 75 18.09 10.25 4.20
N PHE A 76 17.33 9.15 4.19
CA PHE A 76 16.59 8.70 5.35
C PHE A 76 17.04 7.36 5.94
N LEU A 77 17.84 6.57 5.22
CA LEU A 77 18.30 5.25 5.66
C LEU A 77 19.81 5.17 5.83
N LYS A 78 20.44 6.31 5.95
CA LYS A 78 21.86 6.41 6.20
C LYS A 78 22.16 6.08 7.67
N ARG A 79 23.15 5.23 7.89
CA ARG A 79 23.57 4.85 9.24
C ARG A 79 25.07 4.72 9.34
N GLU A 80 25.58 4.89 10.55
CA GLU A 80 26.98 4.65 10.84
C GLU A 80 27.21 3.19 11.20
N SER A 81 28.30 2.62 10.74
CA SER A 81 28.71 1.26 11.05
C SER A 81 30.20 1.20 11.20
N VAL A 82 30.71 0.06 11.64
CA VAL A 82 32.16 -0.17 11.82
C VAL A 82 32.54 -1.39 11.00
N VAL A 83 33.55 -1.22 10.14
CA VAL A 83 34.10 -2.31 9.35
C VAL A 83 35.60 -2.39 9.68
N ASN A 84 36.01 -3.50 10.28
CA ASN A 84 37.41 -3.73 10.66
C ASN A 84 38.01 -2.56 11.46
N GLY A 85 37.26 -2.07 12.43
CA GLY A 85 37.70 -0.96 13.30
C GLY A 85 37.59 0.44 12.72
N LYS A 86 37.18 0.55 11.46
CA LYS A 86 36.95 1.83 10.79
C LYS A 86 35.50 2.23 10.80
N GLY A 87 35.18 3.46 11.18
CA GLY A 87 33.86 4.02 11.04
C GLY A 87 33.51 4.23 9.57
N VAL A 88 32.36 3.72 9.14
CA VAL A 88 31.87 3.88 7.77
C VAL A 88 30.43 4.30 7.79
N THR A 89 30.03 5.04 6.75
CA THR A 89 28.64 5.38 6.53
C THR A 89 28.02 4.38 5.57
N VAL A 90 26.95 3.74 5.97
CA VAL A 90 26.25 2.75 5.17
C VAL A 90 24.89 3.28 4.80
N ILE A 91 24.53 3.14 3.52
CA ILE A 91 23.20 3.48 3.03
C ILE A 91 22.40 2.19 2.96
N GLY A 92 21.33 2.09 3.76
CA GLY A 92 20.46 0.94 3.78
C GLY A 92 19.47 0.95 2.63
N GLY A 93 18.97 -0.22 2.24
CA GLY A 93 17.87 -0.36 1.32
C GLY A 93 16.55 -0.58 2.07
N THR A 94 15.45 -0.49 1.35
CA THR A 94 14.11 -0.67 1.93
C THR A 94 13.77 -2.13 2.21
N SER A 95 14.47 -3.07 1.58
CA SER A 95 14.20 -4.51 1.70
C SER A 95 14.31 -5.08 3.11
N LYS A 96 15.08 -4.43 3.98
CA LYS A 96 15.31 -4.86 5.37
C LYS A 96 14.40 -4.15 6.38
N LEU A 97 13.55 -3.24 5.93
CA LEU A 97 12.67 -2.50 6.82
C LEU A 97 11.45 -3.34 7.21
N ASN A 98 11.11 -3.32 8.49
CA ASN A 98 9.82 -3.87 8.94
C ASN A 98 8.70 -2.89 8.57
N THR A 99 7.44 -3.28 8.85
CA THR A 99 6.28 -2.47 8.49
C THR A 99 6.31 -1.08 9.12
N LEU A 100 6.69 -0.99 10.38
CA LEU A 100 6.76 0.29 11.09
C LEU A 100 7.86 1.19 10.52
N GLN A 101 9.03 0.62 10.28
CA GLN A 101 10.15 1.36 9.67
C GLN A 101 9.81 1.82 8.26
N MET A 102 9.14 0.97 7.48
CA MET A 102 8.70 1.32 6.13
C MET A 102 7.67 2.45 6.15
N THR A 103 6.73 2.42 7.09
CA THR A 103 5.76 3.50 7.28
C THR A 103 6.47 4.82 7.58
N ASP A 104 7.44 4.82 8.47
CA ASP A 104 8.22 6.00 8.80
C ASP A 104 8.98 6.54 7.60
N PHE A 105 9.64 5.65 6.86
CA PHE A 105 10.36 6.01 5.63
C PHE A 105 9.42 6.64 4.60
N MET A 106 8.28 6.01 4.35
CA MET A 106 7.31 6.51 3.36
C MET A 106 6.72 7.87 3.78
N ASN A 107 6.44 8.06 5.07
CA ASN A 107 5.98 9.35 5.56
C ASN A 107 7.01 10.47 5.35
N LYS A 108 8.27 10.16 5.53
CA LYS A 108 9.36 11.11 5.26
C LYS A 108 9.48 11.43 3.77
N VAL A 109 9.38 10.42 2.91
CA VAL A 109 9.37 10.61 1.45
C VAL A 109 8.20 11.49 1.02
N LYS A 110 7.00 11.20 1.53
CA LYS A 110 5.81 11.97 1.22
C LYS A 110 5.98 13.45 1.59
N ALA A 111 6.49 13.71 2.78
CA ALA A 111 6.71 15.08 3.25
C ALA A 111 7.75 15.81 2.40
N ASP A 112 8.87 15.14 2.08
CA ASP A 112 9.93 15.73 1.27
C ASP A 112 9.45 16.03 -0.17
N ALA A 113 8.76 15.09 -0.79
CA ALA A 113 8.25 15.27 -2.15
C ALA A 113 7.27 16.45 -2.23
N ALA A 114 6.42 16.60 -1.23
CA ALA A 114 5.49 17.73 -1.17
C ALA A 114 6.22 19.06 -1.03
N THR A 115 7.26 19.09 -0.20
CA THR A 115 8.01 20.31 0.09
C THR A 115 8.98 20.69 -1.03
N GLU A 116 9.75 19.71 -1.53
CA GLU A 116 10.84 19.98 -2.48
C GLU A 116 10.36 19.98 -3.93
N PHE A 117 9.39 19.16 -4.28
CA PHE A 117 8.95 18.99 -5.67
C PHE A 117 7.51 19.43 -5.91
N GLY A 118 6.78 19.78 -4.85
CA GLY A 118 5.36 20.11 -4.97
C GLY A 118 4.49 18.94 -5.39
N ILE A 119 4.94 17.71 -5.14
CA ILE A 119 4.24 16.48 -5.53
C ILE A 119 3.50 15.93 -4.31
N THR A 120 2.20 15.71 -4.46
CA THR A 120 1.38 15.10 -3.41
C THR A 120 1.26 13.60 -3.68
N LEU A 121 1.87 12.79 -2.81
CA LEU A 121 1.83 11.33 -2.91
C LEU A 121 0.71 10.79 -2.01
N PRO A 122 -0.15 9.88 -2.51
CA PRO A 122 -1.29 9.39 -1.73
C PRO A 122 -0.92 8.27 -0.77
N LEU A 123 -1.61 8.27 0.38
CA LEU A 123 -1.70 7.12 1.27
C LEU A 123 -3.04 6.42 1.00
N PRO A 124 -3.19 5.15 1.42
CA PRO A 124 -4.42 4.39 1.16
C PRO A 124 -5.71 5.07 1.64
N GLU A 125 -5.64 5.89 2.68
CA GLU A 125 -6.78 6.63 3.21
C GLU A 125 -7.14 7.88 2.41
N ASP A 126 -6.31 8.32 1.49
CA ASP A 126 -6.56 9.54 0.72
C ASP A 126 -7.59 9.30 -0.38
N MET A 127 -8.44 10.31 -0.63
CA MET A 127 -9.53 10.21 -1.60
C MET A 127 -9.06 9.93 -3.02
N TYR A 128 -7.89 10.44 -3.39
CA TYR A 128 -7.35 10.28 -4.75
C TYR A 128 -6.46 9.04 -4.91
N TYR A 129 -6.39 8.18 -3.89
CA TYR A 129 -5.56 6.97 -3.91
C TYR A 129 -5.92 6.03 -5.07
N SER A 130 -7.20 5.78 -5.28
CA SER A 130 -7.66 4.87 -6.35
C SER A 130 -7.29 5.38 -7.74
N GLU A 131 -7.43 6.68 -7.97
CA GLU A 131 -7.04 7.29 -9.26
C GLU A 131 -5.55 7.17 -9.49
N PHE A 132 -4.76 7.44 -8.46
CA PHE A 132 -3.30 7.31 -8.50
C PHE A 132 -2.88 5.88 -8.84
N ILE A 133 -3.47 4.89 -8.17
CA ILE A 133 -3.16 3.47 -8.41
C ILE A 133 -3.47 3.10 -9.86
N ASN A 134 -4.61 3.52 -10.39
CA ASN A 134 -4.99 3.24 -11.77
C ASN A 134 -4.01 3.85 -12.76
N GLU A 135 -3.49 5.03 -12.48
CA GLU A 135 -2.55 5.71 -13.35
C GLU A 135 -1.15 5.06 -13.35
N TYR A 136 -0.67 4.63 -12.20
CA TYR A 136 0.72 4.18 -12.06
C TYR A 136 0.90 2.67 -11.91
N LYS A 137 -0.17 1.90 -11.86
CA LYS A 137 -0.14 0.45 -11.58
C LYS A 137 0.74 -0.34 -12.56
N TYR A 138 0.84 0.09 -13.80
CA TYR A 138 1.56 -0.63 -14.87
C TYR A 138 2.78 0.14 -15.40
N ARG A 139 3.25 1.08 -14.65
CA ARG A 139 4.43 1.88 -15.05
C ARG A 139 5.72 1.41 -14.41
#